data_50beb5c89d9547040454a5133e06925f
#
_entry.id   50beb5c89d9547040454a5133e06925f
#
_cell.length_a   1.000
_cell.length_b   1.000
_cell.length_c   1.000
_cell.angle_alpha   90.00
_cell.angle_beta   90.00
_cell.angle_gamma   90.00
#
_symmetry.space_group_name_H-M   'P 1'
#
loop_
_entity.id
_entity.type
_entity.pdbx_description
1 polymer ?
#
loop_
_entity_poly.entity_id
_entity_poly.type
_entity_poly.pdbx_seq_one_letter_code
_entity_poly.pdbx_strand_id
1 'polypeptide(L)'
;MHQITGRIVDLRNRRIYPGELTIEGDRIAALREISGPVPERYIMPGFTDAHIHIESSMLVPSEFARMAVRHGTVATVSDPHEIANVCGLEGIEFMIQNGNTVPLKFFFGAPSCVPATPFETAGAVLDAEAVATLLDRDDIVYLAEMMNWPGVLNRDAEVMAKIKAAIDRGKPVDGHAPGLRGDLAGRYAAAGISTDHECFTLDEALDKIKAGMTIIIREGSAARNYDALHPLLGLHPDRIMFCSDDKHPDDLVKGHINLLAARSLAQGYELFDVLTAMCIRP
;
A
#
# COMPACT_ATOMS: atom_id res chain seq x y z
N MET A 1 23.48 -17.88 12.46
CA MET A 1 22.24 -18.63 12.68
C MET A 1 21.60 -18.13 13.97
N HIS A 2 20.34 -17.74 13.94
CA HIS A 2 19.57 -17.26 15.10
C HIS A 2 18.24 -18.00 15.17
N GLN A 3 17.87 -18.48 16.38
CA GLN A 3 16.61 -19.21 16.57
C GLN A 3 15.67 -18.44 17.49
N ILE A 4 14.40 -18.40 17.11
CA ILE A 4 13.34 -17.75 17.87
C ILE A 4 12.20 -18.74 18.04
N THR A 5 11.79 -19.00 19.28
CA THR A 5 10.63 -19.84 19.59
C THR A 5 9.45 -18.99 20.04
N GLY A 6 8.24 -19.42 19.72
CA GLY A 6 7.01 -18.71 20.08
C GLY A 6 5.77 -19.36 19.43
N ARG A 7 4.65 -18.66 19.49
CA ARG A 7 3.42 -19.03 18.79
C ARG A 7 3.47 -18.50 17.36
N ILE A 8 3.64 -19.39 16.38
CA ILE A 8 3.67 -19.03 14.96
C ILE A 8 2.24 -18.75 14.50
N VAL A 9 2.04 -17.57 13.93
CA VAL A 9 0.78 -17.19 13.29
C VAL A 9 0.92 -17.47 11.78
N ASP A 10 0.40 -18.62 11.37
CA ASP A 10 0.42 -19.06 9.97
C ASP A 10 -0.83 -18.52 9.25
N LEU A 11 -0.65 -17.39 8.57
CA LEU A 11 -1.74 -16.70 7.87
C LEU A 11 -2.29 -17.50 6.69
N ARG A 12 -1.45 -18.30 6.03
CA ARG A 12 -1.87 -19.12 4.87
C ARG A 12 -2.76 -20.29 5.27
N ASN A 13 -2.40 -20.96 6.37
CA ASN A 13 -3.14 -22.11 6.88
C ASN A 13 -4.14 -21.75 8.00
N ARG A 14 -4.25 -20.46 8.33
CA ARG A 14 -5.18 -19.90 9.35
C ARG A 14 -5.10 -20.64 10.69
N ARG A 15 -3.88 -20.85 11.19
CA ARG A 15 -3.63 -21.56 12.46
C ARG A 15 -2.52 -20.92 13.27
N ILE A 16 -2.58 -21.12 14.58
CA ILE A 16 -1.53 -20.69 15.52
C ILE A 16 -1.00 -21.96 16.21
N TYR A 17 0.32 -22.12 16.20
CA TYR A 17 0.96 -23.30 16.78
C TYR A 17 2.30 -22.97 17.45
N PRO A 18 2.76 -23.77 18.43
CA PRO A 18 4.10 -23.64 18.98
C PRO A 18 5.13 -23.94 17.90
N GLY A 19 6.09 -23.05 17.71
CA GLY A 19 7.06 -23.23 16.64
C GLY A 19 8.40 -22.57 16.91
N GLU A 20 9.35 -22.97 16.08
CA GLU A 20 10.72 -22.45 16.04
C GLU A 20 11.00 -21.88 14.65
N LEU A 21 11.44 -20.63 14.61
CA LEU A 21 11.92 -19.93 13.43
C LEU A 21 13.44 -19.88 13.46
N THR A 22 14.10 -20.37 12.42
CA THR A 22 15.55 -20.26 12.24
C THR A 22 15.87 -19.22 11.19
N ILE A 23 16.75 -18.28 11.52
CA ILE A 23 17.20 -17.19 10.63
C ILE A 23 18.69 -17.38 10.34
N GLU A 24 19.06 -17.32 9.05
CA GLU A 24 20.44 -17.32 8.56
C GLU A 24 20.66 -16.06 7.71
N GLY A 25 21.55 -15.18 8.17
CA GLY A 25 21.73 -13.87 7.56
C GLY A 25 20.43 -13.05 7.62
N ASP A 26 19.91 -12.69 6.47
CA ASP A 26 18.68 -11.91 6.27
C ASP A 26 17.45 -12.78 5.87
N ARG A 27 17.60 -14.11 5.95
CA ARG A 27 16.58 -15.05 5.46
C ARG A 27 16.06 -15.98 6.53
N ILE A 28 14.79 -16.34 6.40
CA ILE A 28 14.18 -17.44 7.14
C ILE A 28 14.67 -18.75 6.51
N ALA A 29 15.54 -19.46 7.24
CA ALA A 29 16.09 -20.73 6.77
C ALA A 29 15.15 -21.91 7.07
N ALA A 30 14.43 -21.87 8.20
CA ALA A 30 13.49 -22.92 8.56
C ALA A 30 12.37 -22.39 9.46
N LEU A 31 11.21 -23.00 9.35
CA LEU A 31 10.08 -22.82 10.24
C LEU A 31 9.57 -24.22 10.60
N ARG A 32 9.61 -24.56 11.88
CA ARG A 32 9.22 -25.90 12.38
C ARG A 32 8.19 -25.80 13.48
N GLU A 33 7.16 -26.66 13.41
CA GLU A 33 6.26 -26.90 14.51
C GLU A 33 6.97 -27.74 15.56
N ILE A 34 6.86 -27.39 16.85
CA ILE A 34 7.51 -28.07 17.95
C ILE A 34 6.48 -28.49 19.00
N SER A 35 6.83 -29.54 19.75
CA SER A 35 6.01 -30.00 20.89
C SER A 35 6.48 -29.34 22.19
N GLY A 36 5.53 -29.02 23.07
CA GLY A 36 5.81 -28.47 24.38
C GLY A 36 5.56 -26.96 24.53
N PRO A 37 5.81 -26.41 25.73
CA PRO A 37 5.54 -24.99 25.98
C PRO A 37 6.54 -24.09 25.26
N VAL A 38 6.02 -22.98 24.74
CA VAL A 38 6.81 -21.91 24.13
C VAL A 38 6.57 -20.60 24.88
N PRO A 39 7.48 -19.61 24.78
CA PRO A 39 7.22 -18.27 25.31
C PRO A 39 5.90 -17.69 24.81
N GLU A 40 5.21 -16.91 25.66
CA GLU A 40 3.98 -16.18 25.30
C GLU A 40 4.29 -14.99 24.40
N ARG A 41 4.77 -15.27 23.23
CA ARG A 41 4.96 -14.29 22.14
C ARG A 41 4.47 -14.87 20.82
N TYR A 42 3.93 -14.01 19.98
CA TYR A 42 3.53 -14.37 18.64
C TYR A 42 4.62 -14.01 17.65
N ILE A 43 4.80 -14.88 16.65
CA ILE A 43 5.70 -14.67 15.53
C ILE A 43 4.84 -14.65 14.28
N MET A 44 4.81 -13.54 13.58
CA MET A 44 3.97 -13.32 12.40
C MET A 44 4.73 -12.47 11.37
N PRO A 45 4.27 -12.45 10.09
CA PRO A 45 4.76 -11.47 9.13
C PRO A 45 4.51 -10.04 9.63
N GLY A 46 5.44 -9.13 9.31
CA GLY A 46 5.25 -7.71 9.64
C GLY A 46 4.18 -7.07 8.76
N PHE A 47 3.72 -5.89 9.17
CA PHE A 47 2.71 -5.12 8.43
C PHE A 47 3.31 -4.49 7.18
N THR A 48 2.52 -4.41 6.13
CA THR A 48 2.77 -3.61 4.93
C THR A 48 1.74 -2.50 4.87
N ASP A 49 2.19 -1.26 4.67
CA ASP A 49 1.32 -0.15 4.32
C ASP A 49 1.05 -0.20 2.82
N ALA A 50 -0.22 -0.37 2.44
CA ALA A 50 -0.59 -0.64 1.05
C ALA A 50 -0.62 0.60 0.14
N HIS A 51 -0.52 1.81 0.71
CA HIS A 51 -0.41 3.07 -0.02
C HIS A 51 0.02 4.20 0.91
N ILE A 52 1.11 4.87 0.59
CA ILE A 52 1.62 5.99 1.39
C ILE A 52 2.42 6.99 0.55
N HIS A 53 2.27 8.28 0.88
CA HIS A 53 3.18 9.36 0.51
C HIS A 53 4.13 9.62 1.69
N ILE A 54 5.38 9.13 1.59
CA ILE A 54 6.36 9.27 2.67
C ILE A 54 6.65 10.75 2.95
N GLU A 55 6.57 11.58 1.92
CA GLU A 55 6.76 13.02 1.95
C GLU A 55 5.84 13.72 2.96
N SER A 56 4.59 13.28 3.06
CA SER A 56 3.60 13.79 4.04
C SER A 56 4.03 13.58 5.49
N SER A 57 4.93 12.63 5.75
CA SER A 57 5.53 12.44 7.08
C SER A 57 6.59 13.50 7.42
N MET A 58 6.95 14.37 6.47
CA MET A 58 8.05 15.35 6.58
C MET A 58 9.41 14.69 6.85
N LEU A 59 9.53 13.40 6.57
CA LEU A 59 10.73 12.59 6.77
C LEU A 59 11.22 12.05 5.42
N VAL A 60 12.52 11.81 5.33
CA VAL A 60 13.07 11.01 4.25
C VAL A 60 12.83 9.52 4.53
N PRO A 61 12.85 8.62 3.53
CA PRO A 61 12.53 7.20 3.72
C PRO A 61 13.29 6.51 4.84
N SER A 62 14.59 6.80 5.01
CA SER A 62 15.40 6.21 6.07
C SER A 62 14.94 6.61 7.48
N GLU A 63 14.50 7.84 7.69
CA GLU A 63 13.99 8.29 8.99
C GLU A 63 12.54 7.84 9.20
N PHE A 64 11.72 7.82 8.15
CA PHE A 64 10.41 7.18 8.18
C PHE A 64 10.50 5.72 8.64
N ALA A 65 11.46 4.95 8.08
CA ALA A 65 11.68 3.56 8.45
C ALA A 65 11.97 3.40 9.94
N ARG A 66 12.79 4.28 10.55
CA ARG A 66 13.11 4.25 11.99
C ARG A 66 11.87 4.44 12.87
N MET A 67 10.90 5.21 12.38
CA MET A 67 9.62 5.42 13.08
C MET A 67 8.67 4.24 12.86
N ALA A 68 8.46 3.84 11.61
CA ALA A 68 7.45 2.86 11.20
C ALA A 68 7.76 1.44 11.74
N VAL A 69 9.03 1.02 11.75
CA VAL A 69 9.43 -0.32 12.21
C VAL A 69 9.09 -0.56 13.69
N ARG A 70 9.04 0.48 14.50
CA ARG A 70 8.64 0.39 15.92
C ARG A 70 7.18 -0.05 16.09
N HIS A 71 6.38 0.13 15.06
CA HIS A 71 4.97 -0.25 15.00
C HIS A 71 4.74 -1.56 14.23
N GLY A 72 5.85 -2.26 13.90
CA GLY A 72 5.79 -3.55 13.19
C GLY A 72 5.60 -3.44 11.68
N THR A 73 5.70 -2.24 11.10
CA THR A 73 5.69 -2.06 9.64
C THR A 73 7.07 -2.43 9.07
N VAL A 74 7.08 -3.31 8.09
CA VAL A 74 8.30 -3.84 7.45
C VAL A 74 8.38 -3.50 5.97
N ALA A 75 7.28 -3.04 5.39
CA ALA A 75 7.20 -2.65 3.99
C ALA A 75 6.15 -1.54 3.76
N THR A 76 6.33 -0.79 2.69
CA THR A 76 5.37 0.22 2.21
C THR A 76 5.25 0.15 0.69
N VAL A 77 4.04 0.38 0.18
CA VAL A 77 3.78 0.68 -1.24
C VAL A 77 3.71 2.20 -1.34
N SER A 78 4.74 2.79 -1.95
CA SER A 78 5.02 4.23 -1.83
C SER A 78 4.86 4.94 -3.17
N ASP A 79 4.04 5.98 -3.20
CA ASP A 79 3.92 6.88 -4.33
C ASP A 79 4.69 8.18 -4.06
N PRO A 80 5.83 8.43 -4.74
CA PRO A 80 6.64 9.62 -4.54
C PRO A 80 6.20 10.80 -5.44
N HIS A 81 4.89 10.96 -5.70
CA HIS A 81 4.44 12.00 -6.62
C HIS A 81 4.58 13.42 -6.05
N GLU A 82 4.53 13.59 -4.73
CA GLU A 82 4.69 14.89 -4.11
C GLU A 82 6.08 15.47 -4.34
N ILE A 83 7.13 14.68 -4.06
CA ILE A 83 8.50 15.12 -4.36
C ILE A 83 8.74 15.22 -5.86
N ALA A 84 8.14 14.33 -6.67
CA ALA A 84 8.23 14.41 -8.12
C ALA A 84 7.60 15.69 -8.67
N ASN A 85 6.51 16.17 -8.07
CA ASN A 85 5.87 17.44 -8.45
C ASN A 85 6.76 18.66 -8.22
N VAL A 86 7.75 18.56 -7.34
CA VAL A 86 8.71 19.63 -7.01
C VAL A 86 10.04 19.44 -7.72
N CYS A 87 10.61 18.23 -7.67
CA CYS A 87 11.97 17.90 -8.09
C CYS A 87 12.04 16.95 -9.30
N GLY A 88 10.90 16.54 -9.87
CA GLY A 88 10.87 15.64 -11.03
C GLY A 88 11.51 14.27 -10.75
N LEU A 89 12.16 13.73 -11.76
CA LEU A 89 12.84 12.42 -11.69
C LEU A 89 13.95 12.38 -10.63
N GLU A 90 14.63 13.48 -10.38
CA GLU A 90 15.68 13.56 -9.35
C GLU A 90 15.11 13.36 -7.93
N GLY A 91 13.89 13.85 -7.68
CA GLY A 91 13.18 13.62 -6.43
C GLY A 91 12.84 12.14 -6.22
N ILE A 92 12.34 11.47 -7.24
CA ILE A 92 12.06 10.03 -7.21
C ILE A 92 13.34 9.23 -6.94
N GLU A 93 14.42 9.56 -7.66
CA GLU A 93 15.71 8.90 -7.49
C GLU A 93 16.26 9.07 -6.07
N PHE A 94 16.13 10.27 -5.51
CA PHE A 94 16.49 10.53 -4.11
C PHE A 94 15.72 9.64 -3.13
N MET A 95 14.40 9.50 -3.31
CA MET A 95 13.57 8.65 -2.43
C MET A 95 13.99 7.18 -2.50
N ILE A 96 14.25 6.67 -3.70
CA ILE A 96 14.70 5.30 -3.92
C ILE A 96 16.07 5.08 -3.29
N GLN A 97 17.05 5.94 -3.57
CA GLN A 97 18.40 5.81 -3.03
C GLN A 97 18.43 5.90 -1.52
N ASN A 98 17.69 6.84 -0.93
CA ASN A 98 17.59 6.98 0.52
C ASN A 98 16.89 5.77 1.15
N GLY A 99 15.82 5.25 0.56
CA GLY A 99 15.11 4.06 1.01
C GLY A 99 16.00 2.81 1.03
N ASN A 100 16.90 2.67 0.05
CA ASN A 100 17.84 1.56 -0.05
C ASN A 100 18.94 1.56 1.05
N THR A 101 19.04 2.60 1.86
CA THR A 101 20.02 2.66 2.97
C THR A 101 19.55 1.95 4.23
N VAL A 102 18.30 1.49 4.30
CA VAL A 102 17.69 0.86 5.48
C VAL A 102 16.99 -0.45 5.13
N PRO A 103 16.78 -1.37 6.10
CA PRO A 103 16.21 -2.68 5.80
C PRO A 103 14.70 -2.68 5.57
N LEU A 104 13.94 -1.61 5.89
CA LEU A 104 12.53 -1.51 5.55
C LEU A 104 12.38 -1.52 4.03
N LYS A 105 11.43 -2.26 3.51
CA LYS A 105 11.22 -2.41 2.06
C LYS A 105 10.29 -1.31 1.57
N PHE A 106 10.77 -0.53 0.63
CA PHE A 106 9.98 0.46 -0.07
C PHE A 106 9.67 -0.04 -1.47
N PHE A 107 8.42 -0.26 -1.78
CA PHE A 107 7.92 -0.59 -3.11
C PHE A 107 7.46 0.71 -3.79
N PHE A 108 8.36 1.36 -4.52
CA PHE A 108 8.06 2.61 -5.18
C PHE A 108 7.27 2.42 -6.47
N GLY A 109 6.30 3.31 -6.71
CA GLY A 109 5.57 3.45 -7.96
C GLY A 109 6.14 4.54 -8.87
N ALA A 110 5.82 4.44 -10.16
CA ALA A 110 5.99 5.56 -11.08
C ALA A 110 4.81 6.53 -10.89
N PRO A 111 5.01 7.78 -10.50
CA PRO A 111 3.94 8.75 -10.37
C PRO A 111 3.16 8.93 -11.68
N SER A 112 1.85 8.74 -11.64
CA SER A 112 1.00 8.82 -12.83
C SER A 112 0.60 10.24 -13.21
N CYS A 113 0.49 11.12 -12.21
CA CYS A 113 -0.06 12.47 -12.33
C CYS A 113 0.88 13.50 -11.74
N VAL A 114 1.86 13.95 -12.53
CA VAL A 114 2.79 15.04 -12.20
C VAL A 114 2.81 16.04 -13.35
N PRO A 115 2.25 17.24 -13.17
CA PRO A 115 1.42 17.67 -12.05
C PRO A 115 0.08 16.92 -11.98
N ALA A 116 -0.63 17.03 -10.84
CA ALA A 116 -1.94 16.42 -10.68
C ALA A 116 -2.99 17.01 -11.61
N THR A 117 -2.87 18.31 -11.92
CA THR A 117 -3.73 19.02 -12.88
C THR A 117 -2.92 19.88 -13.85
N PRO A 118 -3.40 20.10 -15.10
CA PRO A 118 -2.65 20.84 -16.10
C PRO A 118 -2.60 22.37 -15.85
N PHE A 119 -3.32 22.86 -14.86
CA PHE A 119 -3.42 24.28 -14.53
C PHE A 119 -2.75 24.68 -13.21
N GLU A 120 -2.12 23.75 -12.51
CA GLU A 120 -1.34 24.06 -11.33
C GLU A 120 0.11 24.43 -11.68
N THR A 121 0.77 25.15 -10.76
CA THR A 121 2.20 25.42 -10.86
C THR A 121 2.96 24.22 -10.29
N ALA A 122 3.81 23.62 -11.10
CA ALA A 122 4.63 22.47 -10.72
C ALA A 122 6.10 22.72 -11.02
N GLY A 123 6.99 22.05 -10.31
CA GLY A 123 8.43 22.08 -10.57
C GLY A 123 8.83 21.15 -11.72
N ALA A 124 8.00 20.16 -12.06
CA ALA A 124 8.26 19.21 -13.12
C ALA A 124 6.97 18.69 -13.78
N VAL A 125 7.15 18.04 -14.93
CA VAL A 125 6.10 17.31 -15.66
C VAL A 125 6.64 15.92 -16.00
N LEU A 126 5.88 14.89 -15.67
CA LEU A 126 6.13 13.50 -16.05
C LEU A 126 5.12 13.08 -17.13
N ASP A 127 5.56 13.10 -18.39
CA ASP A 127 4.77 12.63 -19.52
C ASP A 127 4.77 11.09 -19.64
N ALA A 128 4.07 10.56 -20.63
CA ALA A 128 3.94 9.11 -20.82
C ALA A 128 5.30 8.44 -21.13
N GLU A 129 6.24 9.14 -21.77
CA GLU A 129 7.57 8.63 -22.06
C GLU A 129 8.43 8.52 -20.78
N ALA A 130 8.41 9.56 -19.95
CA ALA A 130 9.08 9.56 -18.65
C ALA A 130 8.53 8.46 -17.72
N VAL A 131 7.20 8.32 -17.65
CA VAL A 131 6.53 7.27 -16.87
C VAL A 131 6.88 5.87 -17.41
N ALA A 132 6.89 5.67 -18.73
CA ALA A 132 7.28 4.40 -19.33
C ALA A 132 8.73 4.05 -19.01
N THR A 133 9.65 5.03 -19.05
CA THR A 133 11.07 4.87 -18.66
C THR A 133 11.23 4.47 -17.20
N LEU A 134 10.46 5.08 -16.28
CA LEU A 134 10.43 4.67 -14.87
C LEU A 134 9.93 3.23 -14.72
N LEU A 135 8.86 2.87 -15.43
CA LEU A 135 8.29 1.52 -15.39
C LEU A 135 9.20 0.44 -15.98
N ASP A 136 10.24 0.78 -16.75
CA ASP A 136 11.25 -0.19 -17.21
C ASP A 136 12.21 -0.63 -16.09
N ARG A 137 12.25 0.07 -14.97
CA ARG A 137 13.13 -0.21 -13.84
C ARG A 137 12.57 -1.34 -12.97
N ASP A 138 13.43 -2.18 -12.42
CA ASP A 138 13.06 -3.26 -11.49
C ASP A 138 12.66 -2.75 -10.10
N ASP A 139 13.17 -1.59 -9.68
CA ASP A 139 12.88 -0.94 -8.40
C ASP A 139 11.62 -0.05 -8.42
N ILE A 140 10.98 0.10 -9.57
CA ILE A 140 9.64 0.67 -9.73
C ILE A 140 8.67 -0.47 -10.01
N VAL A 141 7.73 -0.73 -9.10
CA VAL A 141 6.95 -1.97 -9.14
C VAL A 141 5.51 -1.81 -9.62
N TYR A 142 4.99 -0.58 -9.72
CA TYR A 142 3.63 -0.30 -10.14
C TYR A 142 3.49 1.11 -10.75
N LEU A 143 2.37 1.40 -11.39
CA LEU A 143 1.97 2.78 -11.72
C LEU A 143 1.18 3.31 -10.53
N ALA A 144 1.70 4.37 -9.92
CA ALA A 144 1.11 4.99 -8.75
C ALA A 144 -0.25 5.65 -9.06
N GLU A 145 -0.95 6.05 -8.03
CA GLU A 145 -2.36 6.42 -8.08
C GLU A 145 -2.78 7.25 -9.29
N MET A 146 -3.76 6.74 -10.03
CA MET A 146 -4.31 7.40 -11.21
C MET A 146 -5.38 8.41 -10.80
N MET A 147 -4.97 9.58 -10.33
CA MET A 147 -5.84 10.66 -9.89
C MET A 147 -6.67 11.26 -11.03
N ASN A 148 -6.16 11.23 -12.28
CA ASN A 148 -6.88 11.75 -13.43
C ASN A 148 -7.96 10.77 -13.93
N TRP A 149 -8.89 10.36 -13.04
CA TRP A 149 -10.01 9.52 -13.42
C TRP A 149 -10.92 10.14 -14.50
N PRO A 150 -11.09 11.49 -14.60
CA PRO A 150 -11.82 12.06 -15.75
C PRO A 150 -11.12 11.78 -17.08
N GLY A 151 -9.79 11.87 -17.13
CA GLY A 151 -8.99 11.51 -18.29
C GLY A 151 -9.14 10.02 -18.66
N VAL A 152 -9.17 9.12 -17.67
CA VAL A 152 -9.45 7.70 -17.91
C VAL A 152 -10.83 7.50 -18.55
N LEU A 153 -11.87 8.11 -18.00
CA LEU A 153 -13.24 7.99 -18.51
C LEU A 153 -13.42 8.59 -19.92
N ASN A 154 -12.69 9.68 -20.20
CA ASN A 154 -12.70 10.35 -21.51
C ASN A 154 -11.67 9.74 -22.49
N ARG A 155 -10.92 8.71 -22.05
CA ARG A 155 -9.87 8.04 -22.84
C ARG A 155 -8.81 9.02 -23.35
N ASP A 156 -8.40 9.95 -22.50
CA ASP A 156 -7.31 10.87 -22.77
C ASP A 156 -6.06 10.09 -23.22
N ALA A 157 -5.44 10.52 -24.32
CA ALA A 157 -4.35 9.76 -24.94
C ALA A 157 -3.13 9.62 -24.02
N GLU A 158 -2.78 10.69 -23.32
CA GLU A 158 -1.64 10.72 -22.40
C GLU A 158 -1.89 9.81 -21.18
N VAL A 159 -3.07 9.91 -20.57
CA VAL A 159 -3.46 9.08 -19.44
C VAL A 159 -3.50 7.60 -19.83
N MET A 160 -4.11 7.29 -20.96
CA MET A 160 -4.19 5.90 -21.43
C MET A 160 -2.82 5.33 -21.84
N ALA A 161 -1.90 6.16 -22.34
CA ALA A 161 -0.54 5.73 -22.64
C ALA A 161 0.23 5.33 -21.37
N LYS A 162 0.10 6.08 -20.27
CA LYS A 162 0.71 5.74 -18.96
C LYS A 162 0.15 4.42 -18.40
N ILE A 163 -1.16 4.25 -18.40
CA ILE A 163 -1.81 3.00 -17.96
C ILE A 163 -1.35 1.82 -18.81
N LYS A 164 -1.33 1.99 -20.13
CA LYS A 164 -0.87 0.95 -21.07
C LYS A 164 0.59 0.58 -20.81
N ALA A 165 1.45 1.56 -20.54
CA ALA A 165 2.85 1.32 -20.23
C ALA A 165 3.05 0.40 -19.02
N ALA A 166 2.22 0.53 -17.98
CA ALA A 166 2.23 -0.36 -16.82
C ALA A 166 1.73 -1.77 -17.17
N ILE A 167 0.58 -1.86 -17.86
CA ILE A 167 -0.04 -3.13 -18.25
C ILE A 167 0.90 -3.95 -19.15
N ASP A 168 1.53 -3.32 -20.14
CA ASP A 168 2.46 -3.99 -21.08
C ASP A 168 3.68 -4.59 -20.35
N ARG A 169 4.02 -4.07 -19.16
CA ARG A 169 5.12 -4.55 -18.30
C ARG A 169 4.65 -5.48 -17.18
N GLY A 170 3.36 -5.82 -17.15
CA GLY A 170 2.78 -6.66 -16.10
C GLY A 170 2.77 -6.02 -14.73
N LYS A 171 2.84 -4.67 -14.65
CA LYS A 171 2.83 -3.90 -13.41
C LYS A 171 1.41 -3.44 -13.09
N PRO A 172 0.95 -3.54 -11.82
CA PRO A 172 -0.37 -3.08 -11.43
C PRO A 172 -0.49 -1.55 -11.56
N VAL A 173 -1.74 -1.09 -11.63
CA VAL A 173 -2.10 0.33 -11.63
C VAL A 173 -2.94 0.60 -10.38
N ASP A 174 -2.48 1.51 -9.54
CA ASP A 174 -3.23 2.00 -8.39
C ASP A 174 -4.22 3.08 -8.79
N GLY A 175 -5.29 3.21 -8.03
CA GLY A 175 -6.39 4.11 -8.34
C GLY A 175 -6.66 5.14 -7.24
N HIS A 176 -7.23 6.26 -7.71
CA HIS A 176 -7.66 7.39 -6.90
C HIS A 176 -8.90 8.00 -7.58
N ALA A 177 -10.07 7.55 -7.18
CA ALA A 177 -11.31 7.96 -7.86
C ALA A 177 -12.45 8.23 -6.86
N PRO A 178 -12.34 9.33 -6.06
CA PRO A 178 -13.35 9.68 -5.07
C PRO A 178 -14.74 9.90 -5.72
N GLY A 179 -15.78 9.30 -5.12
CA GLY A 179 -17.15 9.43 -5.53
C GLY A 179 -17.54 8.69 -6.81
N LEU A 180 -16.63 7.94 -7.43
CA LEU A 180 -16.91 7.21 -8.67
C LEU A 180 -17.69 5.94 -8.38
N ARG A 181 -18.87 5.78 -9.03
CA ARG A 181 -19.84 4.73 -8.74
C ARG A 181 -20.39 4.04 -10.01
N GLY A 182 -20.99 2.88 -9.82
CA GLY A 182 -21.76 2.15 -10.85
C GLY A 182 -20.96 1.94 -12.13
N ASP A 183 -21.57 2.26 -13.29
CA ASP A 183 -20.95 2.07 -14.60
C ASP A 183 -19.65 2.87 -14.77
N LEU A 184 -19.51 4.03 -14.12
CA LEU A 184 -18.29 4.83 -14.19
C LEU A 184 -17.15 4.13 -13.43
N ALA A 185 -17.42 3.54 -12.28
CA ALA A 185 -16.45 2.71 -11.57
C ALA A 185 -16.03 1.48 -12.41
N GLY A 186 -17.00 0.85 -13.09
CA GLY A 186 -16.75 -0.25 -14.04
C GLY A 186 -15.85 0.18 -15.20
N ARG A 187 -16.05 1.35 -15.78
CA ARG A 187 -15.21 1.89 -16.86
C ARG A 187 -13.79 2.22 -16.39
N TYR A 188 -13.65 2.75 -15.17
CA TYR A 188 -12.36 3.05 -14.56
C TYR A 188 -11.57 1.76 -14.31
N ALA A 189 -12.17 0.77 -13.67
CA ALA A 189 -11.56 -0.54 -13.47
C ALA A 189 -11.20 -1.24 -14.79
N ALA A 190 -12.07 -1.16 -15.81
CA ALA A 190 -11.83 -1.76 -17.11
C ALA A 190 -10.66 -1.14 -17.89
N ALA A 191 -10.17 0.04 -17.49
CA ALA A 191 -8.95 0.61 -18.01
C ALA A 191 -7.68 -0.07 -17.50
N GLY A 192 -7.80 -0.99 -16.50
CA GLY A 192 -6.69 -1.75 -15.92
C GLY A 192 -6.31 -1.32 -14.49
N ILE A 193 -7.12 -0.45 -13.88
CA ILE A 193 -6.89 0.05 -12.52
C ILE A 193 -7.46 -0.96 -11.52
N SER A 194 -6.64 -1.38 -10.54
CA SER A 194 -6.91 -2.55 -9.70
C SER A 194 -7.30 -2.23 -8.25
N THR A 195 -7.00 -1.03 -7.78
CA THR A 195 -7.17 -0.62 -6.38
C THR A 195 -7.80 0.76 -6.28
N ASP A 196 -8.33 1.12 -5.10
CA ASP A 196 -8.79 2.49 -4.78
C ASP A 196 -8.83 2.69 -3.26
N HIS A 197 -8.32 3.81 -2.77
CA HIS A 197 -8.30 4.20 -1.35
C HIS A 197 -9.19 5.40 -1.04
N GLU A 198 -9.89 5.97 -2.04
CA GLU A 198 -10.65 7.21 -1.94
C GLU A 198 -12.15 7.03 -1.67
N CYS A 199 -12.62 5.81 -1.42
CA CYS A 199 -14.02 5.60 -1.11
C CYS A 199 -14.43 6.26 0.21
N PHE A 200 -15.50 7.06 0.19
CA PHE A 200 -16.06 7.69 1.39
C PHE A 200 -17.28 6.95 1.96
N THR A 201 -17.91 6.09 1.18
CA THR A 201 -19.08 5.34 1.60
C THR A 201 -18.95 3.86 1.29
N LEU A 202 -19.65 3.03 2.07
CA LEU A 202 -19.70 1.59 1.86
C LEU A 202 -20.25 1.24 0.46
N ASP A 203 -21.29 1.92 0.01
CA ASP A 203 -21.89 1.68 -1.30
C ASP A 203 -20.93 2.00 -2.46
N GLU A 204 -20.10 3.05 -2.33
CA GLU A 204 -19.08 3.37 -3.30
C GLU A 204 -18.03 2.25 -3.39
N ALA A 205 -17.58 1.78 -2.24
CA ALA A 205 -16.62 0.68 -2.17
C ALA A 205 -17.19 -0.62 -2.76
N LEU A 206 -18.46 -0.94 -2.47
CA LEU A 206 -19.14 -2.11 -3.04
C LEU A 206 -19.27 -2.05 -4.56
N ASP A 207 -19.55 -0.87 -5.13
CA ASP A 207 -19.58 -0.69 -6.58
C ASP A 207 -18.20 -0.97 -7.22
N LYS A 208 -17.11 -0.49 -6.60
CA LYS A 208 -15.74 -0.74 -7.06
C LYS A 208 -15.32 -2.20 -6.88
N ILE A 209 -15.68 -2.85 -5.76
CA ILE A 209 -15.46 -4.30 -5.57
C ILE A 209 -16.19 -5.11 -6.63
N LYS A 210 -17.45 -4.75 -6.94
CA LYS A 210 -18.23 -5.39 -8.02
C LYS A 210 -17.57 -5.21 -9.39
N ALA A 211 -16.87 -4.10 -9.61
CA ALA A 211 -16.07 -3.86 -10.81
C ALA A 211 -14.74 -4.63 -10.82
N GLY A 212 -14.40 -5.38 -9.77
CA GLY A 212 -13.19 -6.21 -9.66
C GLY A 212 -12.03 -5.55 -8.91
N MET A 213 -12.21 -4.35 -8.39
CA MET A 213 -11.16 -3.62 -7.67
C MET A 213 -10.99 -4.14 -6.24
N THR A 214 -9.82 -3.91 -5.66
CA THR A 214 -9.53 -4.06 -4.23
C THR A 214 -9.62 -2.69 -3.57
N ILE A 215 -10.25 -2.63 -2.39
CA ILE A 215 -10.39 -1.38 -1.63
C ILE A 215 -9.28 -1.32 -0.57
N ILE A 216 -8.61 -0.18 -0.52
CA ILE A 216 -7.62 0.10 0.50
C ILE A 216 -8.25 1.02 1.54
N ILE A 217 -8.49 0.51 2.74
CA ILE A 217 -9.06 1.29 3.85
C ILE A 217 -7.97 2.19 4.41
N ARG A 218 -8.24 3.49 4.45
CA ARG A 218 -7.30 4.55 4.75
C ARG A 218 -7.51 5.15 6.15
N GLU A 219 -6.43 5.30 6.91
CA GLU A 219 -6.38 6.06 8.17
C GLU A 219 -5.14 6.98 8.20
N GLY A 220 -5.17 7.98 7.36
CA GLY A 220 -4.17 9.04 7.30
C GLY A 220 -4.36 10.11 8.37
N SER A 221 -3.53 11.12 8.31
CA SER A 221 -3.70 12.35 9.11
C SER A 221 -4.66 13.32 8.41
N ALA A 222 -4.58 13.42 7.08
CA ALA A 222 -5.42 14.28 6.26
C ALA A 222 -6.82 13.69 6.02
N ALA A 223 -6.91 12.40 5.71
CA ALA A 223 -8.18 11.75 5.38
C ALA A 223 -8.30 10.35 5.99
N ARG A 224 -9.54 9.97 6.33
CA ARG A 224 -9.86 8.72 7.03
C ARG A 224 -11.19 8.18 6.54
N ASN A 225 -11.25 6.88 6.27
CA ASN A 225 -12.48 6.23 5.83
C ASN A 225 -12.78 4.90 6.55
N TYR A 226 -11.98 4.54 7.55
CA TYR A 226 -12.16 3.29 8.30
C TYR A 226 -13.58 3.14 8.87
N ASP A 227 -14.15 4.19 9.48
CA ASP A 227 -15.48 4.12 10.09
C ASP A 227 -16.60 3.80 9.08
N ALA A 228 -16.44 4.24 7.84
CA ALA A 228 -17.38 3.94 6.77
C ALA A 228 -17.15 2.56 6.16
N LEU A 229 -15.89 2.11 6.07
CA LEU A 229 -15.50 0.97 5.24
C LEU A 229 -15.15 -0.31 6.02
N HIS A 230 -14.95 -0.24 7.34
CA HIS A 230 -14.62 -1.45 8.11
C HIS A 230 -15.62 -2.61 7.94
N PRO A 231 -16.94 -2.41 7.62
CA PRO A 231 -17.84 -3.53 7.40
C PRO A 231 -17.41 -4.45 6.24
N LEU A 232 -16.60 -3.94 5.31
CA LEU A 232 -16.03 -4.73 4.22
C LEU A 232 -15.15 -5.89 4.72
N LEU A 233 -14.56 -5.79 5.91
CA LEU A 233 -13.81 -6.88 6.52
C LEU A 233 -14.68 -8.13 6.78
N GLY A 234 -15.96 -7.95 7.02
CA GLY A 234 -16.92 -9.06 7.16
C GLY A 234 -17.58 -9.46 5.84
N LEU A 235 -17.72 -8.53 4.90
CA LEU A 235 -18.43 -8.75 3.64
C LEU A 235 -17.53 -9.27 2.52
N HIS A 236 -16.32 -8.69 2.40
CA HIS A 236 -15.37 -8.94 1.31
C HIS A 236 -13.93 -8.97 1.84
N PRO A 237 -13.59 -9.83 2.83
CA PRO A 237 -12.27 -9.84 3.45
C PRO A 237 -11.13 -10.09 2.45
N ASP A 238 -11.42 -10.73 1.33
CA ASP A 238 -10.49 -11.02 0.23
C ASP A 238 -10.21 -9.82 -0.69
N ARG A 239 -10.95 -8.72 -0.55
CA ARG A 239 -10.87 -7.51 -1.39
C ARG A 239 -10.45 -6.27 -0.62
N ILE A 240 -9.81 -6.43 0.54
CA ILE A 240 -9.44 -5.32 1.43
C ILE A 240 -7.93 -5.32 1.67
N MET A 241 -7.35 -4.14 1.63
CA MET A 241 -6.03 -3.80 2.16
C MET A 241 -6.16 -2.59 3.09
N PHE A 242 -5.08 -2.19 3.73
CA PHE A 242 -5.03 -1.03 4.61
C PHE A 242 -3.85 -0.13 4.28
N CYS A 243 -4.06 1.18 4.42
CA CYS A 243 -3.02 2.16 4.20
C CYS A 243 -3.08 3.32 5.19
N SER A 244 -2.02 4.09 5.20
CA SER A 244 -1.96 5.34 5.93
C SER A 244 -2.08 6.58 5.04
N ASP A 245 -1.80 6.46 3.75
CA ASP A 245 -1.83 7.58 2.80
C ASP A 245 -0.96 8.75 3.28
N ASP A 246 -1.52 9.92 3.56
CA ASP A 246 -0.85 11.06 4.16
C ASP A 246 -0.69 10.89 5.68
N LYS A 247 0.45 10.40 6.13
CA LYS A 247 0.72 10.16 7.56
C LYS A 247 1.70 11.18 8.13
N HIS A 248 1.18 12.13 8.90
CA HIS A 248 2.01 13.14 9.55
C HIS A 248 2.87 12.55 10.69
N PRO A 249 4.01 13.18 11.02
CA PRO A 249 4.97 12.60 11.96
C PRO A 249 4.43 12.47 13.39
N ASP A 250 3.58 13.38 13.83
CA ASP A 250 2.96 13.36 15.15
C ASP A 250 1.93 12.22 15.31
N ASP A 251 1.29 11.78 14.22
CA ASP A 251 0.43 10.60 14.21
C ASP A 251 1.25 9.32 14.03
N LEU A 252 2.32 9.35 13.23
CA LEU A 252 3.21 8.20 13.07
C LEU A 252 3.90 7.80 14.38
N VAL A 253 4.22 8.76 15.24
CA VAL A 253 4.75 8.48 16.60
C VAL A 253 3.79 7.65 17.44
N LYS A 254 2.48 7.87 17.30
CA LYS A 254 1.43 7.18 18.07
C LYS A 254 1.19 5.75 17.57
N GLY A 255 1.37 5.51 16.28
CA GLY A 255 1.15 4.22 15.63
C GLY A 255 1.01 4.32 14.13
N HIS A 256 0.93 3.14 13.50
CA HIS A 256 0.83 2.98 12.06
C HIS A 256 -0.25 1.92 11.74
N ILE A 257 -0.01 1.02 10.81
CA ILE A 257 -0.94 -0.06 10.43
C ILE A 257 -1.35 -0.95 11.64
N ASN A 258 -0.49 -1.07 12.65
CA ASN A 258 -0.80 -1.79 13.88
C ASN A 258 -2.05 -1.26 14.62
N LEU A 259 -2.34 0.04 14.53
CA LEU A 259 -3.54 0.60 15.16
C LEU A 259 -4.81 0.15 14.43
N LEU A 260 -4.75 0.04 13.10
CA LEU A 260 -5.87 -0.48 12.30
C LEU A 260 -6.12 -1.97 12.61
N ALA A 261 -5.04 -2.76 12.76
CA ALA A 261 -5.15 -4.14 13.20
C ALA A 261 -5.84 -4.26 14.56
N ALA A 262 -5.35 -3.52 15.56
CA ALA A 262 -5.93 -3.52 16.90
C ALA A 262 -7.41 -3.08 16.91
N ARG A 263 -7.74 -2.03 16.15
CA ARG A 263 -9.09 -1.51 16.01
C ARG A 263 -10.04 -2.53 15.38
N SER A 264 -9.60 -3.19 14.31
CA SER A 264 -10.38 -4.20 13.61
C SER A 264 -10.64 -5.43 14.49
N LEU A 265 -9.64 -5.90 15.23
CA LEU A 265 -9.81 -7.00 16.18
C LEU A 265 -10.72 -6.64 17.35
N ALA A 266 -10.63 -5.40 17.87
CA ALA A 266 -11.51 -4.92 18.93
C ALA A 266 -12.99 -4.84 18.50
N GLN A 267 -13.26 -4.68 17.20
CA GLN A 267 -14.61 -4.73 16.63
C GLN A 267 -15.09 -6.17 16.35
N GLY A 268 -14.27 -7.18 16.63
CA GLY A 268 -14.65 -8.59 16.51
C GLY A 268 -14.42 -9.21 15.13
N TYR A 269 -13.68 -8.54 14.23
CA TYR A 269 -13.31 -9.14 12.97
C TYR A 269 -12.33 -10.29 13.15
N GLU A 270 -12.37 -11.23 12.22
CA GLU A 270 -11.58 -12.45 12.28
C GLU A 270 -10.08 -12.16 12.11
N LEU A 271 -9.26 -12.71 13.02
CA LEU A 271 -7.84 -12.43 13.13
C LEU A 271 -7.08 -12.64 11.79
N PHE A 272 -7.32 -13.80 11.15
CA PHE A 272 -6.56 -14.14 9.94
C PHE A 272 -6.96 -13.29 8.74
N ASP A 273 -8.22 -12.84 8.65
CA ASP A 273 -8.67 -11.94 7.60
C ASP A 273 -8.05 -10.54 7.77
N VAL A 274 -8.07 -10.01 9.00
CA VAL A 274 -7.43 -8.74 9.35
C VAL A 274 -5.94 -8.77 9.04
N LEU A 275 -5.22 -9.79 9.53
CA LEU A 275 -3.77 -9.87 9.31
C LEU A 275 -3.40 -10.16 7.85
N THR A 276 -4.22 -10.94 7.13
CA THR A 276 -3.99 -11.18 5.71
C THR A 276 -4.11 -9.89 4.90
N ALA A 277 -5.09 -9.04 5.22
CA ALA A 277 -5.29 -7.74 4.57
C ALA A 277 -4.13 -6.75 4.81
N MET A 278 -3.32 -6.96 5.85
CA MET A 278 -2.23 -6.05 6.26
C MET A 278 -0.82 -6.61 6.05
N CYS A 279 -0.68 -7.93 5.90
CA CYS A 279 0.65 -8.57 5.85
C CYS A 279 0.92 -9.34 4.56
N ILE A 280 -0.12 -9.74 3.83
CA ILE A 280 0.01 -10.68 2.69
C ILE A 280 -0.53 -10.08 1.39
N ARG A 281 -1.64 -9.34 1.47
CA ARG A 281 -2.33 -8.85 0.27
C ARG A 281 -1.70 -7.60 -0.34
N PRO A 282 -1.15 -6.68 0.46
CA PRO A 282 -0.42 -5.54 -0.09
C PRO A 282 0.77 -5.93 -0.94
#